data_0231a77469c31613e12e9ed6d9c0e7ac
#
_entry.id   0231a77469c31613e12e9ed6d9c0e7ac
#
_cell.length_a   1.000
_cell.length_b   1.000
_cell.length_c   1.000
_cell.angle_alpha   90.00
_cell.angle_beta   90.00
_cell.angle_gamma   90.00
#
_symmetry.space_group_name_H-M   'P 1'
#
loop_
_entity.id
_entity.type
_entity.pdbx_description
1 polymer ?
#
loop_
_entity_poly.entity_id
_entity_poly.type
_entity_poly.pdbx_seq_one_letter_code
_entity_poly.pdbx_strand_id
1 'polypeptide(L)'
;GYLRTPRPADASPEAQADAHVCLLDTLGIAKATIVGVSAGGPSALQTAIRHPDRVSALALVVPIAYKPGTVTDSAPPVSDDKDAMLLRLLGSDALFWVGLQVARDQVFRHVLATAPEQIAAASTAERARVNGMADRILPVSARAAGLRDDTRLGKHLGPYPLERIRAPTLVISARDDGLGTYAN
;
A
#
# COMPACT_ATOMS: atom_id res chain seq x y z
N GLY A 1 -9.20 -2.81 7.57
CA GLY A 1 -8.11 -3.35 8.34
C GLY A 1 -7.50 -4.61 7.77
N TYR A 2 -6.26 -4.84 8.13
CA TYR A 2 -5.51 -6.03 7.76
C TYR A 2 -5.33 -6.92 8.99
N LEU A 3 -5.39 -8.24 8.77
CA LEU A 3 -5.14 -9.26 9.79
C LEU A 3 -6.03 -9.07 11.04
N ARG A 4 -5.41 -8.73 12.18
CA ARG A 4 -6.09 -8.58 13.48
C ARG A 4 -6.65 -7.18 13.72
N THR A 5 -6.30 -6.20 12.88
CA THR A 5 -6.84 -4.85 12.99
C THR A 5 -8.28 -4.84 12.50
N PRO A 6 -9.27 -4.51 13.34
CA PRO A 6 -10.65 -4.45 12.90
C PRO A 6 -10.80 -3.36 11.82
N ARG A 7 -11.71 -3.62 10.88
CA ARG A 7 -12.05 -2.63 9.86
C ARG A 7 -13.03 -1.61 10.45
N PRO A 8 -12.67 -0.33 10.54
CA PRO A 8 -13.59 0.70 11.01
C PRO A 8 -14.68 0.99 9.95
N ALA A 9 -15.75 1.67 10.36
CA ALA A 9 -16.79 2.15 9.43
C ALA A 9 -16.20 3.20 8.46
N ASP A 10 -15.38 4.11 8.97
CA ASP A 10 -14.58 5.05 8.18
C ASP A 10 -13.13 4.54 8.10
N ALA A 11 -12.73 4.09 6.91
CA ALA A 11 -11.38 3.64 6.61
C ALA A 11 -10.59 4.66 5.76
N SER A 12 -11.03 5.94 5.73
CA SER A 12 -10.34 7.02 5.05
C SER A 12 -8.91 7.21 5.58
N PRO A 13 -8.00 7.78 4.78
CA PRO A 13 -6.66 8.12 5.24
C PRO A 13 -6.68 9.09 6.44
N GLU A 14 -7.66 9.97 6.47
CA GLU A 14 -7.90 10.93 7.54
C GLU A 14 -8.24 10.23 8.85
N ALA A 15 -9.20 9.30 8.83
CA ALA A 15 -9.59 8.51 10.00
C ALA A 15 -8.44 7.60 10.48
N GLN A 16 -7.64 7.06 9.55
CA GLN A 16 -6.45 6.30 9.90
C GLN A 16 -5.39 7.19 10.57
N ALA A 17 -5.19 8.42 10.09
CA ALA A 17 -4.27 9.38 10.71
C ALA A 17 -4.68 9.71 12.15
N ASP A 18 -5.97 9.94 12.40
CA ASP A 18 -6.50 10.19 13.73
C ASP A 18 -6.33 8.95 14.64
N ALA A 19 -6.52 7.75 14.10
CA ALA A 19 -6.27 6.51 14.84
C ALA A 19 -4.79 6.30 15.19
N HIS A 20 -3.85 6.70 14.31
CA HIS A 20 -2.41 6.68 14.63
C HIS A 20 -2.09 7.57 15.83
N VAL A 21 -2.66 8.78 15.89
CA VAL A 21 -2.45 9.69 17.02
C VAL A 21 -3.08 9.14 18.30
N CYS A 22 -4.29 8.59 18.22
CA CYS A 22 -4.93 7.93 19.36
C CYS A 22 -4.05 6.79 19.92
N LEU A 23 -3.40 6.00 19.04
CA LEU A 23 -2.44 4.98 19.45
C LEU A 23 -1.22 5.59 20.15
N LEU A 24 -0.64 6.67 19.61
CA LEU A 24 0.48 7.37 20.24
C LEU A 24 0.10 7.88 21.64
N ASP A 25 -1.10 8.44 21.79
CA ASP A 25 -1.61 8.90 23.09
C ASP A 25 -1.74 7.76 24.10
N THR A 26 -2.31 6.64 23.66
CA THR A 26 -2.46 5.43 24.49
C THR A 26 -1.12 4.90 24.97
N LEU A 27 -0.08 5.02 24.13
CA LEU A 27 1.28 4.57 24.44
C LEU A 27 2.13 5.60 25.16
N GLY A 28 1.61 6.82 25.42
CA GLY A 28 2.35 7.91 26.02
C GLY A 28 3.47 8.46 25.12
N ILE A 29 3.39 8.28 23.80
CA ILE A 29 4.40 8.71 22.83
C ILE A 29 4.03 10.10 22.32
N ALA A 30 4.83 11.10 22.66
CA ALA A 30 4.57 12.49 22.26
C ALA A 30 4.73 12.70 20.74
N LYS A 31 5.78 12.15 20.14
CA LYS A 31 6.08 12.26 18.71
C LYS A 31 6.67 10.95 18.18
N ALA A 32 6.41 10.64 16.91
CA ALA A 32 6.98 9.48 16.24
C ALA A 32 7.47 9.81 14.83
N THR A 33 8.43 9.05 14.33
CA THR A 33 8.71 8.97 12.90
C THR A 33 7.63 8.13 12.24
N ILE A 34 6.98 8.68 11.23
CA ILE A 34 5.94 7.98 10.46
C ILE A 34 6.55 7.43 9.18
N VAL A 35 6.34 6.15 8.94
CA VAL A 35 6.80 5.48 7.72
C VAL A 35 5.58 4.98 6.95
N GLY A 36 5.36 5.52 5.75
CA GLY A 36 4.31 5.08 4.83
C GLY A 36 4.89 4.26 3.68
N VAL A 37 4.52 2.99 3.57
CA VAL A 37 4.97 2.12 2.48
C VAL A 37 3.79 1.82 1.57
N SER A 38 3.93 2.00 0.25
CA SER A 38 2.91 1.68 -0.75
C SER A 38 1.54 2.28 -0.38
N ALA A 39 0.53 1.47 -0.16
CA ALA A 39 -0.82 1.88 0.27
C ALA A 39 -0.88 2.56 1.66
N GLY A 40 0.19 2.50 2.44
CA GLY A 40 0.33 3.28 3.69
C GLY A 40 0.72 4.75 3.46
N GLY A 41 1.05 5.16 2.23
CA GLY A 41 1.40 6.54 1.88
C GLY A 41 0.31 7.54 2.26
N PRO A 42 -0.95 7.36 1.84
CA PRO A 42 -2.04 8.28 2.11
C PRO A 42 -2.26 8.56 3.60
N SER A 43 -2.30 7.52 4.43
CA SER A 43 -2.49 7.69 5.88
C SER A 43 -1.28 8.32 6.57
N ALA A 44 -0.07 8.02 6.09
CA ALA A 44 1.16 8.65 6.58
C ALA A 44 1.20 10.16 6.25
N LEU A 45 0.84 10.53 5.00
CA LEU A 45 0.69 11.91 4.58
C LEU A 45 -0.34 12.66 5.41
N GLN A 46 -1.53 12.07 5.58
CA GLN A 46 -2.60 12.68 6.39
C GLN A 46 -2.19 12.81 7.85
N THR A 47 -1.41 11.88 8.41
CA THR A 47 -0.88 12.03 9.77
C THR A 47 0.02 13.25 9.88
N ALA A 48 0.92 13.47 8.92
CA ALA A 48 1.82 14.61 8.92
C ALA A 48 1.13 15.95 8.64
N ILE A 49 0.06 15.95 7.82
CA ILE A 49 -0.73 17.14 7.48
C ILE A 49 -1.63 17.57 8.64
N ARG A 50 -2.33 16.61 9.24
CA ARG A 50 -3.36 16.87 10.27
C ARG A 50 -2.77 17.03 11.66
N HIS A 51 -1.68 16.32 11.93
CA HIS A 51 -1.04 16.25 13.25
C HIS A 51 0.47 16.56 13.19
N PRO A 52 0.88 17.73 12.63
CA PRO A 52 2.29 18.02 12.39
C PRO A 52 3.12 18.03 13.67
N ASP A 53 2.51 18.35 14.82
CA ASP A 53 3.19 18.37 16.11
C ASP A 53 3.44 16.96 16.69
N ARG A 54 2.84 15.91 16.09
CA ARG A 54 2.99 14.51 16.50
C ARG A 54 3.99 13.75 15.63
N VAL A 55 4.49 14.35 14.54
CA VAL A 55 5.39 13.75 13.58
C VAL A 55 6.79 14.36 13.72
N SER A 56 7.78 13.54 14.05
CA SER A 56 9.18 13.94 14.13
C SER A 56 9.89 13.90 12.79
N ALA A 57 9.54 12.92 11.94
CA ALA A 57 10.00 12.76 10.56
C ALA A 57 8.98 11.94 9.77
N LEU A 58 8.94 12.11 8.45
CA LEU A 58 8.11 11.36 7.52
C LEU A 58 9.00 10.63 6.51
N ALA A 59 8.81 9.31 6.37
CA ALA A 59 9.46 8.55 5.31
C ALA A 59 8.39 7.86 4.46
N LEU A 60 8.44 8.07 3.16
CA LEU A 60 7.52 7.49 2.19
C LEU A 60 8.32 6.58 1.26
N VAL A 61 7.94 5.31 1.22
CA VAL A 61 8.62 4.30 0.39
C VAL A 61 7.62 3.78 -0.64
N VAL A 62 7.90 4.03 -1.92
CA VAL A 62 7.04 3.72 -3.07
C VAL A 62 5.56 4.03 -2.78
N PRO A 63 5.24 5.25 -2.32
CA PRO A 63 3.90 5.57 -1.82
C PRO A 63 2.87 5.56 -2.96
N ILE A 64 1.67 5.08 -2.66
CA ILE A 64 0.49 5.47 -3.42
C ILE A 64 0.17 6.90 -3.00
N ALA A 65 0.04 7.81 -3.98
CA ALA A 65 -0.31 9.21 -3.76
C ALA A 65 -1.21 9.72 -4.88
N TYR A 66 -1.72 10.94 -4.73
CA TYR A 66 -2.47 11.62 -5.77
C TYR A 66 -1.57 11.86 -6.99
N LYS A 67 -2.09 11.51 -8.17
CA LYS A 67 -1.44 11.79 -9.45
C LYS A 67 -2.31 12.74 -10.28
N PRO A 68 -1.83 13.93 -10.62
CA PRO A 68 -2.59 14.85 -11.46
C PRO A 68 -2.98 14.22 -12.78
N GLY A 69 -4.25 14.41 -13.20
CA GLY A 69 -4.78 13.88 -14.45
C GLY A 69 -5.23 12.40 -14.40
N THR A 70 -5.11 11.73 -13.27
CA THR A 70 -5.62 10.35 -13.12
C THR A 70 -7.01 10.29 -12.48
N VAL A 71 -7.45 11.37 -11.83
CA VAL A 71 -8.84 11.51 -11.38
C VAL A 71 -9.66 11.92 -12.57
N THR A 72 -10.08 10.96 -13.37
CA THR A 72 -11.10 11.17 -14.38
C THR A 72 -12.41 10.67 -13.80
N ASP A 73 -13.39 11.58 -13.67
CA ASP A 73 -14.81 11.22 -13.50
C ASP A 73 -15.32 10.30 -14.64
N SER A 74 -14.45 10.02 -15.59
CA SER A 74 -14.68 9.27 -16.83
C SER A 74 -13.72 8.08 -17.01
N ALA A 75 -13.03 7.60 -15.99
CA ALA A 75 -12.41 6.27 -16.10
C ALA A 75 -13.54 5.28 -16.37
N PRO A 76 -13.52 4.52 -17.50
CA PRO A 76 -14.53 3.49 -17.72
C PRO A 76 -14.52 2.59 -16.47
N PRO A 77 -15.69 2.16 -16.00
CA PRO A 77 -15.72 1.20 -14.91
C PRO A 77 -14.82 0.05 -15.36
N VAL A 78 -13.69 -0.11 -14.67
CA VAL A 78 -12.86 -1.31 -14.87
C VAL A 78 -13.85 -2.43 -14.71
N SER A 79 -13.96 -3.31 -15.71
CA SER A 79 -15.01 -4.31 -15.77
C SER A 79 -15.03 -5.04 -14.43
N ASP A 80 -16.04 -4.75 -13.61
CA ASP A 80 -16.19 -5.25 -12.24
C ASP A 80 -15.98 -6.76 -12.15
N ASP A 81 -16.23 -7.48 -13.24
CA ASP A 81 -16.11 -8.93 -13.31
C ASP A 81 -14.65 -9.43 -13.30
N LYS A 82 -13.72 -8.78 -13.99
CA LYS A 82 -12.31 -9.22 -14.01
C LYS A 82 -11.61 -8.88 -12.70
N ASP A 83 -11.84 -7.68 -12.18
CA ASP A 83 -11.32 -7.28 -10.87
C ASP A 83 -11.97 -8.11 -9.75
N ALA A 84 -13.28 -8.37 -9.83
CA ALA A 84 -13.99 -9.23 -8.87
C ALA A 84 -13.49 -10.67 -8.91
N MET A 85 -13.23 -11.22 -10.11
CA MET A 85 -12.66 -12.56 -10.25
C MET A 85 -11.23 -12.61 -9.71
N LEU A 86 -10.37 -11.64 -10.06
CA LEU A 86 -9.01 -11.55 -9.54
C LEU A 86 -9.01 -11.40 -8.00
N LEU A 87 -9.86 -10.53 -7.45
CA LEU A 87 -9.99 -10.34 -6.01
C LEU A 87 -10.54 -11.59 -5.29
N ARG A 88 -11.39 -12.40 -5.96
CA ARG A 88 -11.84 -13.70 -5.43
C ARG A 88 -10.69 -14.71 -5.41
N LEU A 89 -9.90 -14.78 -6.50
CA LEU A 89 -8.72 -15.64 -6.58
C LEU A 89 -7.67 -15.24 -5.53
N LEU A 90 -7.40 -13.94 -5.42
CA LEU A 90 -6.49 -13.37 -4.41
C LEU A 90 -7.07 -13.45 -2.97
N GLY A 91 -8.36 -13.66 -2.81
CA GLY A 91 -9.01 -13.87 -1.51
C GLY A 91 -9.01 -15.32 -1.03
N SER A 92 -8.58 -16.27 -1.85
CA SER A 92 -8.51 -17.69 -1.51
C SER A 92 -7.07 -18.11 -1.19
N ASP A 93 -6.82 -18.50 0.05
CA ASP A 93 -5.50 -18.95 0.50
C ASP A 93 -4.99 -20.15 -0.30
N ALA A 94 -5.88 -21.10 -0.59
CA ALA A 94 -5.53 -22.30 -1.36
C ALA A 94 -5.15 -21.95 -2.80
N LEU A 95 -5.92 -21.12 -3.49
CA LEU A 95 -5.64 -20.71 -4.86
C LEU A 95 -4.37 -19.87 -4.96
N PHE A 96 -4.15 -18.97 -4.01
CA PHE A 96 -2.93 -18.18 -3.95
C PHE A 96 -1.71 -19.06 -3.70
N TRP A 97 -1.82 -20.01 -2.78
CA TRP A 97 -0.75 -20.98 -2.51
C TRP A 97 -0.43 -21.84 -3.75
N VAL A 98 -1.44 -22.36 -4.43
CA VAL A 98 -1.24 -23.10 -5.72
C VAL A 98 -0.55 -22.19 -6.72
N GLY A 99 -0.98 -20.95 -6.90
CA GLY A 99 -0.32 -19.99 -7.78
C GLY A 99 1.17 -19.80 -7.45
N LEU A 100 1.52 -19.73 -6.18
CA LEU A 100 2.92 -19.68 -5.74
C LEU A 100 3.72 -20.94 -6.06
N GLN A 101 3.07 -22.13 -6.15
CA GLN A 101 3.75 -23.39 -6.48
C GLN A 101 3.94 -23.60 -7.98
N VAL A 102 2.91 -23.27 -8.80
CA VAL A 102 2.89 -23.62 -10.22
C VAL A 102 3.08 -22.45 -11.18
N ALA A 103 2.88 -21.22 -10.70
CA ALA A 103 2.88 -20.00 -11.52
C ALA A 103 3.50 -18.80 -10.78
N ARG A 104 4.56 -19.03 -10.02
CA ARG A 104 5.19 -18.03 -9.17
C ARG A 104 5.56 -16.75 -9.93
N ASP A 105 6.09 -16.85 -11.12
CA ASP A 105 6.46 -15.72 -11.97
C ASP A 105 5.26 -14.85 -12.34
N GLN A 106 4.09 -15.46 -12.55
CA GLN A 106 2.86 -14.73 -12.81
C GLN A 106 2.37 -14.01 -11.56
N VAL A 107 2.52 -14.61 -10.38
CA VAL A 107 2.22 -13.96 -9.11
C VAL A 107 3.14 -12.76 -8.90
N PHE A 108 4.45 -12.88 -9.15
CA PHE A 108 5.37 -11.75 -9.08
C PHE A 108 4.99 -10.64 -10.05
N ARG A 109 4.73 -10.99 -11.31
CA ARG A 109 4.40 -10.01 -12.35
C ARG A 109 3.08 -9.27 -12.08
N HIS A 110 2.02 -9.97 -11.70
CA HIS A 110 0.67 -9.41 -11.64
C HIS A 110 0.22 -9.01 -10.24
N VAL A 111 0.78 -9.61 -9.19
CA VAL A 111 0.41 -9.29 -7.81
C VAL A 111 1.44 -8.39 -7.15
N LEU A 112 2.73 -8.64 -7.39
CA LEU A 112 3.81 -7.87 -6.79
C LEU A 112 4.40 -6.82 -7.73
N ALA A 113 3.85 -6.70 -8.95
CA ALA A 113 4.30 -5.77 -9.99
C ALA A 113 5.82 -5.80 -10.23
N THR A 114 6.43 -6.98 -10.05
CA THR A 114 7.88 -7.20 -10.18
C THR A 114 8.14 -8.13 -11.34
N ALA A 115 8.95 -7.68 -12.30
CA ALA A 115 9.30 -8.50 -13.46
C ALA A 115 10.18 -9.69 -13.05
N PRO A 116 9.82 -10.95 -13.43
CA PRO A 116 10.60 -12.13 -13.09
C PRO A 116 12.06 -12.04 -13.54
N GLU A 117 12.32 -11.35 -14.64
CA GLU A 117 13.66 -11.11 -15.19
C GLU A 117 14.55 -10.30 -14.22
N GLN A 118 13.96 -9.31 -13.52
CA GLN A 118 14.66 -8.53 -12.48
C GLN A 118 14.99 -9.43 -11.28
N ILE A 119 14.05 -10.29 -10.89
CA ILE A 119 14.29 -11.26 -9.80
C ILE A 119 15.40 -12.24 -10.19
N ALA A 120 15.40 -12.73 -11.43
CA ALA A 120 16.43 -13.65 -11.93
C ALA A 120 17.83 -13.00 -11.96
N ALA A 121 17.91 -11.71 -12.29
CA ALA A 121 19.16 -10.94 -12.32
C ALA A 121 19.67 -10.54 -10.92
N ALA A 122 18.83 -10.62 -9.88
CA ALA A 122 19.19 -10.26 -8.53
C ALA A 122 20.17 -11.27 -7.88
N SER A 123 20.86 -10.85 -6.81
CA SER A 123 21.72 -11.73 -6.02
C SER A 123 20.91 -12.89 -5.41
N THR A 124 21.59 -13.96 -5.06
CA THR A 124 20.95 -15.13 -4.41
C THR A 124 20.24 -14.72 -3.11
N ALA A 125 20.86 -13.85 -2.31
CA ALA A 125 20.28 -13.36 -1.07
C ALA A 125 18.99 -12.56 -1.33
N GLU A 126 19.00 -11.68 -2.34
CA GLU A 126 17.84 -10.88 -2.70
C GLU A 126 16.71 -11.72 -3.28
N ARG A 127 17.01 -12.70 -4.14
CA ARG A 127 16.01 -13.67 -4.61
C ARG A 127 15.36 -14.42 -3.45
N ALA A 128 16.15 -14.88 -2.48
CA ALA A 128 15.61 -15.56 -1.30
C ALA A 128 14.70 -14.64 -0.47
N ARG A 129 15.09 -13.37 -0.32
CA ARG A 129 14.29 -12.35 0.38
C ARG A 129 12.95 -12.11 -0.32
N VAL A 130 12.96 -11.90 -1.63
CA VAL A 130 11.74 -11.65 -2.44
C VAL A 130 10.81 -12.86 -2.42
N ASN A 131 11.35 -14.08 -2.57
CA ASN A 131 10.56 -15.31 -2.47
C ASN A 131 9.91 -15.43 -1.08
N GLY A 132 10.68 -15.18 0.00
CA GLY A 132 10.15 -15.20 1.34
C GLY A 132 9.09 -14.13 1.63
N MET A 133 9.12 -13.00 0.93
CA MET A 133 8.05 -11.99 1.00
C MET A 133 6.75 -12.54 0.39
N ALA A 134 6.81 -13.15 -0.79
CA ALA A 134 5.64 -13.73 -1.44
C ALA A 134 4.97 -14.80 -0.56
N ASP A 135 5.75 -15.67 0.05
CA ASP A 135 5.24 -16.72 0.94
C ASP A 135 4.55 -16.14 2.19
N ARG A 136 5.00 -14.98 2.69
CA ARG A 136 4.43 -14.30 3.87
C ARG A 136 3.15 -13.50 3.57
N ILE A 137 2.73 -13.39 2.31
CA ILE A 137 1.44 -12.78 1.97
C ILE A 137 0.29 -13.64 2.48
N LEU A 138 0.49 -14.93 2.63
CA LEU A 138 -0.49 -15.84 3.23
C LEU A 138 -0.68 -15.56 4.75
N PRO A 139 -1.89 -15.68 5.27
CA PRO A 139 -3.14 -15.94 4.56
C PRO A 139 -3.67 -14.68 3.86
N VAL A 140 -3.96 -14.77 2.55
CA VAL A 140 -4.51 -13.65 1.77
C VAL A 140 -5.96 -13.35 2.14
N SER A 141 -6.72 -14.37 2.56
CA SER A 141 -8.10 -14.22 3.02
C SER A 141 -8.23 -13.19 4.15
N ALA A 142 -7.30 -13.20 5.10
CA ALA A 142 -7.27 -12.27 6.23
C ALA A 142 -6.85 -10.83 5.82
N ARG A 143 -6.42 -10.63 4.58
CA ARG A 143 -5.98 -9.34 4.04
C ARG A 143 -6.95 -8.79 2.98
N ALA A 144 -7.86 -9.62 2.47
CA ALA A 144 -8.71 -9.30 1.32
C ALA A 144 -9.59 -8.05 1.53
N ALA A 145 -10.06 -7.80 2.75
CA ALA A 145 -10.85 -6.60 3.06
C ALA A 145 -10.01 -5.33 2.93
N GLY A 146 -8.81 -5.30 3.55
CA GLY A 146 -7.89 -4.17 3.45
C GLY A 146 -7.42 -3.93 2.03
N LEU A 147 -7.08 -4.98 1.28
CA LEU A 147 -6.66 -4.86 -0.12
C LEU A 147 -7.75 -4.23 -0.99
N ARG A 148 -9.01 -4.58 -0.77
CA ARG A 148 -10.14 -3.94 -1.47
C ARG A 148 -10.28 -2.46 -1.12
N ASP A 149 -10.10 -2.11 0.14
CA ASP A 149 -10.14 -0.71 0.58
C ASP A 149 -9.00 0.09 -0.04
N ASP A 150 -7.78 -0.43 -0.04
CA ASP A 150 -6.61 0.23 -0.64
C ASP A 150 -6.75 0.39 -2.16
N THR A 151 -7.30 -0.61 -2.85
CA THR A 151 -7.58 -0.54 -4.29
C THR A 151 -8.61 0.55 -4.62
N ARG A 152 -9.66 0.67 -3.81
CA ARG A 152 -10.65 1.75 -3.97
C ARG A 152 -10.04 3.10 -3.66
N LEU A 153 -9.32 3.20 -2.56
CA LEU A 153 -8.67 4.43 -2.15
C LEU A 153 -7.74 4.97 -3.23
N GLY A 154 -6.86 4.14 -3.80
CA GLY A 154 -5.91 4.55 -4.83
C GLY A 154 -6.56 5.17 -6.07
N LYS A 155 -7.82 4.83 -6.36
CA LYS A 155 -8.59 5.39 -7.48
C LYS A 155 -9.23 6.75 -7.18
N HIS A 156 -9.34 7.14 -5.92
CA HIS A 156 -10.12 8.31 -5.48
C HIS A 156 -9.30 9.32 -4.67
N LEU A 157 -7.97 9.21 -4.70
CA LEU A 157 -7.12 10.18 -4.02
C LEU A 157 -7.21 11.55 -4.69
N GLY A 158 -7.42 12.58 -3.89
CA GLY A 158 -7.34 13.99 -4.31
C GLY A 158 -5.98 14.61 -3.96
N PRO A 159 -5.76 15.87 -4.35
CA PRO A 159 -4.55 16.60 -3.99
C PRO A 159 -4.47 16.80 -2.46
N TYR A 160 -3.25 16.68 -1.95
CA TYR A 160 -2.96 16.92 -0.54
C TYR A 160 -2.35 18.31 -0.33
N PRO A 161 -2.69 19.01 0.76
CA PRO A 161 -2.05 20.26 1.15
C PRO A 161 -0.65 19.98 1.74
N LEU A 162 0.30 19.57 0.89
CA LEU A 162 1.65 19.13 1.29
C LEU A 162 2.44 20.23 2.00
N GLU A 163 2.11 21.49 1.75
CA GLU A 163 2.70 22.66 2.41
C GLU A 163 2.45 22.70 3.92
N ARG A 164 1.50 21.90 4.41
CA ARG A 164 1.22 21.74 5.85
C ARG A 164 2.17 20.80 6.57
N ILE A 165 2.93 20.00 5.82
CA ILE A 165 3.90 19.06 6.39
C ILE A 165 5.10 19.84 6.93
N ARG A 166 5.33 19.79 8.23
CA ARG A 166 6.44 20.47 8.90
C ARG A 166 7.63 19.56 9.18
N ALA A 167 7.39 18.26 9.18
CA ALA A 167 8.42 17.27 9.49
C ALA A 167 9.42 17.12 8.34
N PRO A 168 10.70 16.89 8.62
CA PRO A 168 11.65 16.45 7.59
C PRO A 168 11.10 15.23 6.88
N THR A 169 11.10 15.28 5.54
CA THR A 169 10.46 14.25 4.72
C THR A 169 11.46 13.61 3.76
N LEU A 170 11.49 12.28 3.75
CA LEU A 170 12.23 11.46 2.81
C LEU A 170 11.23 10.69 1.93
N VAL A 171 11.39 10.78 0.61
CA VAL A 171 10.62 9.97 -0.35
C VAL A 171 11.58 9.07 -1.11
N ILE A 172 11.28 7.79 -1.13
CA ILE A 172 12.02 6.76 -1.87
C ILE A 172 11.07 6.14 -2.89
N SER A 173 11.45 6.18 -4.17
CA SER A 173 10.70 5.54 -5.24
C SER A 173 11.65 5.02 -6.32
N ALA A 174 11.23 4.04 -7.10
CA ALA A 174 11.98 3.48 -8.21
C ALA A 174 11.39 3.96 -9.55
N ARG A 175 12.24 4.31 -10.52
CA ARG A 175 11.79 4.82 -11.84
C ARG A 175 11.09 3.75 -12.68
N ASP A 176 11.50 2.50 -12.50
CA ASP A 176 11.02 1.32 -13.20
C ASP A 176 10.06 0.47 -12.36
N ASP A 177 9.49 1.07 -11.33
CA ASP A 177 8.44 0.45 -10.53
C ASP A 177 7.22 0.13 -11.39
N GLY A 178 6.80 -1.15 -11.40
CA GLY A 178 5.66 -1.64 -12.17
C GLY A 178 4.30 -1.03 -11.80
N LEU A 179 4.21 -0.33 -10.64
CA LEU A 179 3.02 0.41 -10.22
C LEU A 179 3.12 1.91 -10.52
N GLY A 180 4.25 2.38 -11.04
CA GLY A 180 4.46 3.76 -11.47
C GLY A 180 4.46 4.77 -10.33
N THR A 181 4.87 4.37 -9.13
CA THR A 181 4.87 5.25 -7.94
C THR A 181 5.87 6.40 -8.04
N TYR A 182 6.88 6.30 -8.91
CA TYR A 182 7.86 7.38 -9.13
C TYR A 182 7.23 8.65 -9.73
N ALA A 183 6.13 8.51 -10.47
CA ALA A 183 5.43 9.61 -11.15
C ALA A 183 4.28 10.22 -10.33
N ASN A 184 4.12 9.79 -9.08
CA ASN A 184 3.06 10.27 -8.17
C ASN A 184 3.51 11.50 -7.39
#